data_e40f71a6f324c16441f12a8be3d14d01
#
_entry.id   e40f71a6f324c16441f12a8be3d14d01
#
_cell.length_a   1.000
_cell.length_b   1.000
_cell.length_c   1.000
_cell.angle_alpha   90.00
_cell.angle_beta   90.00
_cell.angle_gamma   90.00
#
_symmetry.space_group_name_H-M   'P 1'
#
loop_
_entity.id
_entity.type
_entity.pdbx_description
1 polymer ?
#
loop_
_entity_poly.entity_id
_entity_poly.type
_entity_poly.pdbx_seq_one_letter_code
_entity_poly.pdbx_strand_id
1 'polypeptide(L)'
;MKFLDDLEILEDGYCIPRPSAEDKLTDILPDELLALLKTLTLSPEQLAKYQSKNRPPSPSLGSAEAQLLLEAVQARLAEYPTTLQQDEALLADLPRISESSSEDRSSYRRRMAIEVRLGEKQVLHRIRDMISAFISSLDGASSNKRPASSDLNGQTTKAIKIQDS
;
A
#
# COMPACT_ATOMS: atom_id res chain seq x y z
N MET A 1 -9.43 19.73 3.20
CA MET A 1 -10.03 18.91 2.13
C MET A 1 -10.27 19.69 0.84
N LYS A 2 -10.74 20.94 0.88
CA LYS A 2 -11.03 21.77 -0.31
C LYS A 2 -9.90 21.80 -1.37
N PHE A 3 -8.64 21.86 -0.94
CA PHE A 3 -7.46 21.85 -1.85
C PHE A 3 -7.36 20.57 -2.72
N LEU A 4 -7.67 19.40 -2.17
CA LEU A 4 -7.63 18.14 -2.92
C LEU A 4 -8.86 17.97 -3.82
N ASP A 5 -9.98 18.52 -3.40
CA ASP A 5 -11.22 18.57 -4.17
C ASP A 5 -11.05 19.49 -5.40
N ASP A 6 -10.48 20.68 -5.19
CA ASP A 6 -10.16 21.64 -6.27
C ASP A 6 -9.14 21.06 -7.30
N LEU A 7 -8.36 20.03 -6.94
CA LEU A 7 -7.40 19.36 -7.82
C LEU A 7 -7.93 18.04 -8.42
N GLU A 8 -9.22 17.73 -8.20
CA GLU A 8 -9.86 16.49 -8.68
C GLU A 8 -9.12 15.20 -8.22
N ILE A 9 -8.46 15.25 -7.05
CA ILE A 9 -7.77 14.09 -6.46
C ILE A 9 -8.71 13.30 -5.56
N LEU A 10 -9.70 13.97 -4.95
CA LEU A 10 -10.71 13.29 -4.14
C LEU A 10 -11.77 12.69 -5.05
N GLU A 11 -11.82 11.37 -5.06
CA GLU A 11 -12.86 10.60 -5.73
C GLU A 11 -13.72 9.84 -4.70
N ASP A 12 -14.93 9.46 -5.08
CA ASP A 12 -15.82 8.64 -4.26
C ASP A 12 -15.25 7.22 -4.05
N GLY A 13 -14.28 6.81 -4.89
CA GLY A 13 -13.57 5.55 -4.78
C GLY A 13 -12.45 5.41 -5.81
N TYR A 14 -11.40 4.71 -5.44
CA TYR A 14 -10.28 4.39 -6.33
C TYR A 14 -10.39 2.96 -6.83
N CYS A 15 -10.35 2.79 -8.15
CA CYS A 15 -10.38 1.47 -8.75
C CYS A 15 -8.98 0.85 -8.72
N ILE A 16 -8.82 -0.22 -7.95
CA ILE A 16 -7.59 -1.02 -7.92
C ILE A 16 -7.86 -2.30 -8.72
N PRO A 17 -7.10 -2.57 -9.80
CA PRO A 17 -7.26 -3.78 -10.58
C PRO A 17 -6.89 -5.01 -9.75
N ARG A 18 -7.41 -6.18 -10.15
CA ARG A 18 -7.02 -7.44 -9.51
C ARG A 18 -5.53 -7.70 -9.76
N PRO A 19 -4.68 -7.75 -8.71
CA PRO A 19 -3.24 -7.93 -8.88
C PRO A 19 -2.90 -9.31 -9.44
N SER A 20 -1.97 -9.36 -10.36
CA SER A 20 -1.31 -10.58 -10.81
C SER A 20 -0.13 -10.95 -9.88
N ALA A 21 0.51 -12.09 -10.13
CA ALA A 21 1.68 -12.51 -9.34
C ALA A 21 2.93 -11.64 -9.62
N GLU A 22 3.00 -11.01 -10.79
CA GLU A 22 4.16 -10.26 -11.27
C GLU A 22 4.04 -8.75 -11.05
N ASP A 23 2.84 -8.28 -10.69
CA ASP A 23 2.58 -6.85 -10.51
C ASP A 23 3.31 -6.30 -9.28
N LYS A 24 3.86 -5.10 -9.44
CA LYS A 24 4.38 -4.33 -8.32
C LYS A 24 3.27 -3.48 -7.72
N LEU A 25 3.33 -3.30 -6.40
CA LEU A 25 2.33 -2.50 -5.69
C LEU A 25 2.17 -1.09 -6.28
N THR A 26 3.27 -0.43 -6.64
CA THR A 26 3.28 0.91 -7.23
C THR A 26 2.64 0.99 -8.61
N ASP A 27 2.61 -0.10 -9.35
CA ASP A 27 2.12 -0.12 -10.74
C ASP A 27 0.60 -0.33 -10.81
N ILE A 28 0.01 -0.84 -9.73
CA ILE A 28 -1.43 -1.12 -9.63
C ILE A 28 -2.21 -0.06 -8.86
N LEU A 29 -1.51 0.80 -8.10
CA LEU A 29 -2.15 1.89 -7.35
C LEU A 29 -2.31 3.11 -8.26
N PRO A 30 -3.51 3.72 -8.35
CA PRO A 30 -3.72 4.95 -9.09
C PRO A 30 -2.86 6.11 -8.58
N ASP A 31 -2.37 6.94 -9.48
CA ASP A 31 -1.55 8.11 -9.13
C ASP A 31 -2.28 9.08 -8.20
N GLU A 32 -3.59 9.23 -8.38
CA GLU A 32 -4.47 10.07 -7.55
C GLU A 32 -4.51 9.55 -6.11
N LEU A 33 -4.60 8.22 -5.92
CA LEU A 33 -4.55 7.59 -4.60
C LEU A 33 -3.17 7.80 -3.95
N LEU A 34 -2.08 7.65 -4.71
CA LEU A 34 -0.73 7.89 -4.21
C LEU A 34 -0.52 9.36 -3.82
N ALA A 35 -1.04 10.31 -4.61
CA ALA A 35 -0.99 11.73 -4.30
C ALA A 35 -1.83 12.07 -3.06
N LEU A 36 -3.00 11.44 -2.88
CA LEU A 36 -3.82 11.57 -1.68
C LEU A 36 -3.07 11.05 -0.44
N LEU A 37 -2.57 9.83 -0.47
CA LEU A 37 -1.81 9.24 0.64
C LEU A 37 -0.62 10.13 1.01
N LYS A 38 0.12 10.62 0.00
CA LYS A 38 1.22 11.56 0.21
C LYS A 38 0.76 12.82 0.90
N THR A 39 -0.34 13.40 0.46
CA THR A 39 -0.89 14.63 1.06
C THR A 39 -1.26 14.43 2.53
N LEU A 40 -1.83 13.27 2.87
CA LEU A 40 -2.25 12.94 4.25
C LEU A 40 -1.06 12.72 5.19
N THR A 41 0.13 12.40 4.67
CA THR A 41 1.35 12.19 5.46
C THR A 41 2.24 13.44 5.56
N LEU A 42 1.90 14.54 4.84
CA LEU A 42 2.66 15.79 4.89
C LEU A 42 2.48 16.52 6.22
N SER A 43 3.55 17.19 6.67
CA SER A 43 3.41 18.17 7.75
C SER A 43 2.61 19.40 7.29
N PRO A 44 1.99 20.15 8.22
CA PRO A 44 1.24 21.37 7.86
C PRO A 44 2.07 22.38 7.04
N GLU A 45 3.35 22.50 7.32
CA GLU A 45 4.27 23.39 6.60
C GLU A 45 4.54 22.92 5.18
N GLN A 46 4.70 21.60 4.99
CA GLN A 46 4.87 21.01 3.67
C GLN A 46 3.58 21.15 2.84
N LEU A 47 2.43 20.88 3.47
CA LEU A 47 1.13 21.05 2.83
C LEU A 47 0.91 22.48 2.35
N ALA A 48 1.24 23.49 3.17
CA ALA A 48 1.12 24.91 2.80
C ALA A 48 1.95 25.25 1.55
N LYS A 49 3.12 24.62 1.35
CA LYS A 49 3.95 24.82 0.14
C LYS A 49 3.28 24.27 -1.13
N TYR A 50 2.57 23.16 -1.04
CA TYR A 50 1.82 22.61 -2.18
C TYR A 50 0.58 23.43 -2.46
N GLN A 51 -0.13 23.85 -1.42
CA GLN A 51 -1.30 24.75 -1.56
C GLN A 51 -0.94 26.07 -2.20
N SER A 52 0.19 26.71 -1.81
CA SER A 52 0.63 27.97 -2.42
C SER A 52 0.97 27.87 -3.89
N LYS A 53 1.36 26.67 -4.35
CA LYS A 53 1.67 26.39 -5.77
C LYS A 53 0.47 25.86 -6.56
N ASN A 54 -0.65 25.66 -5.91
CA ASN A 54 -1.85 24.97 -6.44
C ASN A 54 -1.49 23.70 -7.22
N ARG A 55 -0.65 22.85 -6.63
CA ARG A 55 -0.11 21.66 -7.27
C ARG A 55 -0.07 20.49 -6.30
N PRO A 56 -0.52 19.27 -6.70
CA PRO A 56 -0.46 18.10 -5.85
C PRO A 56 0.98 17.64 -5.63
N PRO A 57 1.26 16.91 -4.54
CA PRO A 57 2.50 16.18 -4.40
C PRO A 57 2.68 15.18 -5.53
N SER A 58 3.93 14.91 -5.92
CA SER A 58 4.21 13.83 -6.87
C SER A 58 3.77 12.49 -6.28
N PRO A 59 3.09 11.64 -7.06
CA PRO A 59 2.67 10.32 -6.62
C PRO A 59 3.90 9.49 -6.23
N SER A 60 3.93 9.02 -5.00
CA SER A 60 5.02 8.18 -4.50
C SER A 60 4.54 7.40 -3.28
N LEU A 61 5.07 6.19 -3.10
CA LEU A 61 4.77 5.33 -1.97
C LEU A 61 6.02 5.17 -1.10
N GLY A 62 5.99 5.75 0.09
CA GLY A 62 6.99 5.55 1.13
C GLY A 62 6.43 4.71 2.28
N SER A 63 7.20 4.57 3.36
CA SER A 63 6.78 3.77 4.52
C SER A 63 5.52 4.33 5.20
N ALA A 64 5.42 5.65 5.36
CA ALA A 64 4.26 6.28 6.00
C ALA A 64 2.98 6.13 5.18
N GLU A 65 3.07 6.33 3.86
CA GLU A 65 1.96 6.16 2.93
C GLU A 65 1.52 4.70 2.86
N ALA A 66 2.46 3.76 2.83
CA ALA A 66 2.18 2.33 2.82
C ALA A 66 1.50 1.89 4.13
N GLN A 67 1.95 2.40 5.29
CA GLN A 67 1.32 2.11 6.57
C GLN A 67 -0.12 2.62 6.63
N LEU A 68 -0.37 3.86 6.18
CA LEU A 68 -1.70 4.45 6.12
C LEU A 68 -2.63 3.64 5.18
N LEU A 69 -2.12 3.21 4.03
CA LEU A 69 -2.87 2.37 3.10
C LEU A 69 -3.18 1.00 3.70
N LEU A 70 -2.23 0.39 4.43
CA LEU A 70 -2.43 -0.87 5.12
C LEU A 70 -3.56 -0.78 6.15
N GLU A 71 -3.58 0.29 6.95
CA GLU A 71 -4.64 0.55 7.93
C GLU A 71 -6.01 0.71 7.26
N ALA A 72 -6.08 1.45 6.15
CA ALA A 72 -7.31 1.62 5.38
C ALA A 72 -7.83 0.29 4.80
N VAL A 73 -6.96 -0.54 4.24
CA VAL A 73 -7.32 -1.87 3.71
C VAL A 73 -7.79 -2.79 4.84
N GLN A 74 -7.13 -2.78 5.99
CA GLN A 74 -7.53 -3.57 7.15
C GLN A 74 -8.89 -3.12 7.71
N ALA A 75 -9.11 -1.81 7.80
CA ALA A 75 -10.40 -1.24 8.21
C ALA A 75 -11.52 -1.68 7.26
N ARG A 76 -11.29 -1.61 5.94
CA ARG A 76 -12.24 -2.07 4.93
C ARG A 76 -12.54 -3.57 5.05
N LEU A 77 -11.52 -4.41 5.28
CA LEU A 77 -11.71 -5.84 5.50
C LEU A 77 -12.53 -6.14 6.76
N ALA A 78 -12.39 -5.33 7.81
CA ALA A 78 -13.14 -5.49 9.06
C ALA A 78 -14.65 -5.13 8.94
N GLU A 79 -15.04 -4.36 7.93
CA GLU A 79 -16.45 -4.03 7.66
C GLU A 79 -17.26 -5.21 7.11
N TYR A 80 -16.62 -6.24 6.57
CA TYR A 80 -17.31 -7.39 6.03
C TYR A 80 -17.85 -8.28 7.18
N PRO A 81 -19.13 -8.70 7.12
CA PRO A 81 -19.73 -9.53 8.16
C PRO A 81 -19.23 -10.97 8.17
N THR A 82 -18.52 -11.39 7.12
CA THR A 82 -18.04 -12.76 6.92
C THR A 82 -16.55 -12.76 6.57
N THR A 83 -15.85 -13.84 6.87
CA THR A 83 -14.46 -14.07 6.41
C THR A 83 -14.44 -14.56 4.97
N LEU A 84 -13.24 -14.60 4.36
CA LEU A 84 -13.02 -15.18 3.03
C LEU A 84 -13.48 -16.65 2.99
N GLN A 85 -13.03 -17.44 3.96
CA GLN A 85 -13.34 -18.87 4.08
C GLN A 85 -14.85 -19.14 4.27
N GLN A 86 -15.53 -18.26 5.03
CA GLN A 86 -16.98 -18.36 5.20
C GLN A 86 -17.72 -18.11 3.89
N ASP A 87 -17.28 -17.15 3.08
CA ASP A 87 -17.89 -16.88 1.77
C ASP A 87 -17.62 -18.02 0.79
N GLU A 88 -16.42 -18.61 0.79
CA GLU A 88 -16.09 -19.79 0.00
C GLU A 88 -16.99 -20.98 0.39
N ALA A 89 -17.18 -21.24 1.67
CA ALA A 89 -18.06 -22.29 2.17
C ALA A 89 -19.53 -22.03 1.77
N LEU A 90 -20.02 -20.79 1.97
CA LEU A 90 -21.38 -20.40 1.54
C LEU A 90 -21.59 -20.58 0.03
N LEU A 91 -20.57 -20.31 -0.77
CA LEU A 91 -20.65 -20.46 -2.23
C LEU A 91 -20.66 -21.94 -2.64
N ALA A 92 -19.91 -22.79 -1.93
CA ALA A 92 -19.86 -24.23 -2.15
C ALA A 92 -21.20 -24.91 -1.80
N ASP A 93 -21.87 -24.45 -0.76
CA ASP A 93 -23.17 -24.98 -0.29
C ASP A 93 -24.36 -24.57 -1.18
N LEU A 94 -24.19 -23.52 -2.01
CA LEU A 94 -25.27 -23.09 -2.90
C LEU A 94 -25.40 -24.04 -4.11
N PRO A 95 -26.64 -24.45 -4.45
CA PRO A 95 -26.87 -25.31 -5.60
C PRO A 95 -26.31 -24.68 -6.88
N ARG A 96 -25.72 -25.52 -7.74
CA ARG A 96 -25.33 -25.09 -9.09
C ARG A 96 -26.60 -24.78 -9.88
N ILE A 97 -26.64 -23.59 -10.45
CA ILE A 97 -27.84 -23.04 -11.08
C ILE A 97 -28.24 -23.91 -12.27
N SER A 98 -29.50 -24.37 -12.27
CA SER A 98 -30.19 -24.96 -13.41
C SER A 98 -31.20 -23.90 -13.92
N GLU A 99 -31.21 -23.65 -15.24
CA GLU A 99 -31.86 -22.47 -15.85
C GLU A 99 -33.39 -22.45 -15.81
N SER A 100 -34.07 -23.31 -15.04
CA SER A 100 -35.49 -23.64 -15.31
C SER A 100 -36.55 -23.31 -14.24
N SER A 101 -36.22 -22.65 -13.09
CA SER A 101 -37.24 -22.35 -12.07
C SER A 101 -37.22 -20.95 -11.48
N SER A 102 -38.37 -20.43 -11.06
CA SER A 102 -38.52 -19.11 -10.42
C SER A 102 -37.83 -19.01 -9.01
N GLU A 103 -37.65 -20.13 -8.34
CA GLU A 103 -36.90 -20.25 -7.09
C GLU A 103 -35.40 -20.00 -7.33
N ASP A 104 -34.90 -20.24 -8.55
CA ASP A 104 -33.54 -20.00 -8.96
C ASP A 104 -33.12 -18.51 -8.92
N ARG A 105 -34.02 -17.56 -9.12
CA ARG A 105 -33.66 -16.13 -9.14
C ARG A 105 -33.13 -15.63 -7.80
N SER A 106 -33.70 -16.09 -6.68
CA SER A 106 -33.22 -15.69 -5.35
C SER A 106 -31.86 -16.31 -5.07
N SER A 107 -31.70 -17.58 -5.35
CA SER A 107 -30.45 -18.32 -5.21
C SER A 107 -29.37 -17.75 -6.14
N TYR A 108 -29.72 -17.38 -7.37
CA TYR A 108 -28.83 -16.71 -8.31
C TYR A 108 -28.33 -15.37 -7.77
N ARG A 109 -29.23 -14.50 -7.33
CA ARG A 109 -28.84 -13.18 -6.75
C ARG A 109 -27.96 -13.34 -5.52
N ARG A 110 -28.29 -14.31 -4.66
CA ARG A 110 -27.47 -14.60 -3.47
C ARG A 110 -26.09 -15.08 -3.87
N ARG A 111 -25.99 -15.97 -4.85
CA ARG A 111 -24.72 -16.47 -5.38
C ARG A 111 -23.89 -15.32 -5.94
N MET A 112 -24.43 -14.49 -6.82
CA MET A 112 -23.77 -13.33 -7.40
C MET A 112 -23.26 -12.36 -6.33
N ALA A 113 -24.08 -12.09 -5.31
CA ALA A 113 -23.67 -11.21 -4.21
C ALA A 113 -22.49 -11.77 -3.41
N ILE A 114 -22.46 -13.10 -3.19
CA ILE A 114 -21.34 -13.75 -2.51
C ILE A 114 -20.09 -13.74 -3.40
N GLU A 115 -20.24 -14.03 -4.70
CA GLU A 115 -19.12 -14.02 -5.67
C GLU A 115 -18.46 -12.63 -5.76
N VAL A 116 -19.26 -11.56 -5.85
CA VAL A 116 -18.75 -10.17 -5.85
C VAL A 116 -18.00 -9.88 -4.55
N ARG A 117 -18.61 -10.16 -3.40
CA ARG A 117 -17.98 -9.93 -2.09
C ARG A 117 -16.71 -10.76 -1.91
N LEU A 118 -16.71 -12.01 -2.37
CA LEU A 118 -15.53 -12.88 -2.35
C LEU A 118 -14.40 -12.31 -3.22
N GLY A 119 -14.73 -11.87 -4.44
CA GLY A 119 -13.79 -11.23 -5.33
C GLY A 119 -13.15 -9.96 -4.74
N GLU A 120 -13.97 -9.10 -4.15
CA GLU A 120 -13.49 -7.90 -3.44
C GLU A 120 -12.51 -8.26 -2.31
N LYS A 121 -12.88 -9.22 -1.45
CA LYS A 121 -12.01 -9.66 -0.35
C LYS A 121 -10.70 -10.26 -0.86
N GLN A 122 -10.72 -11.05 -1.92
CA GLN A 122 -9.52 -11.62 -2.53
C GLN A 122 -8.56 -10.51 -2.99
N VAL A 123 -9.07 -9.48 -3.63
CA VAL A 123 -8.27 -8.30 -4.03
C VAL A 123 -7.70 -7.61 -2.81
N LEU A 124 -8.53 -7.28 -1.80
CA LEU A 124 -8.09 -6.60 -0.59
C LEU A 124 -7.03 -7.40 0.20
N HIS A 125 -7.19 -8.70 0.34
CA HIS A 125 -6.19 -9.56 0.98
C HIS A 125 -4.88 -9.54 0.20
N ARG A 126 -4.94 -9.64 -1.14
CA ARG A 126 -3.73 -9.58 -1.97
C ARG A 126 -3.01 -8.25 -1.84
N ILE A 127 -3.74 -7.13 -1.92
CA ILE A 127 -3.18 -5.78 -1.72
C ILE A 127 -2.55 -5.65 -0.34
N ARG A 128 -3.21 -6.10 0.72
CA ARG A 128 -2.67 -6.11 2.09
C ARG A 128 -1.32 -6.84 2.16
N ASP A 129 -1.24 -8.01 1.55
CA ASP A 129 -0.03 -8.83 1.57
C ASP A 129 1.10 -8.16 0.77
N MET A 130 0.78 -7.53 -0.37
CA MET A 130 1.74 -6.74 -1.15
C MET A 130 2.25 -5.52 -0.39
N ILE A 131 1.38 -4.79 0.32
CA ILE A 131 1.77 -3.65 1.15
C ILE A 131 2.68 -4.11 2.29
N SER A 132 2.34 -5.20 2.96
CA SER A 132 3.15 -5.76 4.06
C SER A 132 4.54 -6.18 3.58
N ALA A 133 4.64 -6.81 2.42
CA ALA A 133 5.91 -7.16 1.79
C ALA A 133 6.73 -5.90 1.41
N PHE A 134 6.06 -4.88 0.88
CA PHE A 134 6.69 -3.60 0.54
C PHE A 134 7.29 -2.92 1.77
N ILE A 135 6.53 -2.79 2.87
CA ILE A 135 7.01 -2.22 4.13
C ILE A 135 8.23 -2.99 4.64
N SER A 136 8.16 -4.33 4.66
CA SER A 136 9.28 -5.19 5.09
C SER A 136 10.53 -4.98 4.25
N SER A 137 10.39 -4.72 2.94
CA SER A 137 11.52 -4.47 2.05
C SER A 137 12.21 -3.12 2.34
N LEU A 138 11.45 -2.10 2.75
CA LEU A 138 11.99 -0.79 3.12
C LEU A 138 12.79 -0.87 4.44
N ASP A 139 12.30 -1.63 5.41
CA ASP A 139 12.96 -1.82 6.71
C ASP A 139 14.29 -2.58 6.54
N GLY A 140 14.31 -3.62 5.69
CA GLY A 140 15.53 -4.37 5.36
C GLY A 140 16.60 -3.53 4.67
N ALA A 141 16.19 -2.61 3.80
CA ALA A 141 17.12 -1.70 3.11
C ALA A 141 17.73 -0.66 4.07
N SER A 142 17.00 -0.25 5.11
CA SER A 142 17.47 0.71 6.13
C SER A 142 18.52 0.10 7.07
N SER A 143 18.43 -1.19 7.36
CA SER A 143 19.34 -1.90 8.29
C SER A 143 20.74 -2.15 7.70
N ASN A 144 20.94 -2.03 6.39
CA ASN A 144 22.19 -2.41 5.73
C ASN A 144 23.18 -1.23 5.52
N LYS A 145 22.87 -0.02 6.03
CA LYS A 145 23.84 1.07 6.15
C LYS A 145 24.68 0.91 7.42
N ARG A 146 25.62 -0.03 7.41
CA ARG A 146 26.74 0.02 8.38
C ARG A 146 27.50 1.32 8.18
N PRO A 147 27.78 2.08 9.28
CA PRO A 147 28.74 3.18 9.17
C PRO A 147 30.08 2.61 8.82
N ALA A 148 30.70 3.14 7.76
CA ALA A 148 32.08 2.84 7.43
C ALA A 148 32.94 3.23 8.63
N SER A 149 33.59 2.26 9.27
CA SER A 149 34.62 2.47 10.27
C SER A 149 35.75 3.24 9.62
N SER A 150 35.93 4.49 10.02
CA SER A 150 37.11 5.27 9.73
C SER A 150 38.27 4.71 10.57
N ASP A 151 39.05 3.82 9.97
CA ASP A 151 40.36 3.45 10.50
C ASP A 151 41.33 4.63 10.31
N LEU A 152 41.40 5.48 11.36
CA LEU A 152 42.48 6.40 11.58
C LEU A 152 43.58 5.66 12.32
N ASN A 153 44.49 5.01 11.61
CA ASN A 153 45.76 4.60 12.16
C ASN A 153 46.90 5.15 11.25
N GLY A 154 47.26 6.39 11.50
CA GLY A 154 48.44 7.04 10.91
C GLY A 154 49.43 7.40 12.02
N GLN A 155 50.14 6.42 12.56
CA GLN A 155 51.31 6.66 13.38
C GLN A 155 52.48 7.09 12.48
N THR A 156 52.77 8.37 12.46
CA THR A 156 53.99 8.96 11.90
C THR A 156 55.06 8.94 12.99
N THR A 157 55.95 7.95 12.98
CA THR A 157 57.22 7.97 13.74
C THR A 157 58.20 8.92 13.08
N LYS A 158 58.43 10.05 13.70
CA LYS A 158 59.51 11.00 13.41
C LYS A 158 60.83 10.42 13.93
N ALA A 159 61.70 9.99 13.04
CA ALA A 159 63.09 9.69 13.39
C ALA A 159 63.85 10.99 13.63
N ILE A 160 64.40 11.11 14.82
CA ILE A 160 65.34 12.17 15.21
C ILE A 160 66.73 11.74 14.75
N LYS A 161 67.32 12.51 13.85
CA LYS A 161 68.70 12.35 13.41
C LYS A 161 69.58 13.21 14.31
N ILE A 162 70.38 12.57 15.17
CA ILE A 162 71.45 13.21 15.94
C ILE A 162 72.65 13.27 15.04
N GLN A 163 73.19 14.46 14.85
CA GLN A 163 74.46 14.70 14.16
C GLN A 163 75.45 15.16 15.23
N ASP A 164 76.49 14.32 15.46
CA ASP A 164 77.69 14.66 16.18
C ASP A 164 78.70 15.37 15.26
N SER A 165 79.25 16.45 15.77
CA SER A 165 80.64 16.89 15.58
C SER A 165 80.96 18.06 16.49
#